data_f071ea819e32eb38b3a6cc1248482fb2
#
_entry.id   f071ea819e32eb38b3a6cc1248482fb2
#
_cell.length_a   1.000
_cell.length_b   1.000
_cell.length_c   1.000
_cell.angle_alpha   90.00
_cell.angle_beta   90.00
_cell.angle_gamma   90.00
#
_symmetry.space_group_name_H-M   'P 1'
#
loop_
_entity.id
_entity.type
_entity.pdbx_description
1 polymer ?
#
loop_
_entity_poly.entity_id
_entity_poly.type
_entity_poly.pdbx_seq_one_letter_code
_entity_poly.pdbx_strand_id
1 'polypeptide(L)'
;MKIKLVSVLLVLISGCTIKVGVNANENLSASPAQRHSLLNKEKWIHGSVDCKTNQDASVDVYRHDQSSFILRQNKCLTFEAPFIYVLVGERKILVFDTGAMSDTDGFSLYEEIKKAAGAEVISKRDILVIHSHGHSDHYQGDEQFADQSNVTLVGPSAKEMKSYFGFNEWPMGQSTIDLGNRKLTVIPTPGHQEESITIYDHQNKWLLTGDTLYPGMIYIKNWDEYKLSIDRLDKFSKSHEISAILGAHIEMTANPGKIYQIGSIAFSSVTST
;
A
#
# COMPACT_ATOMS: atom_id res chain seq x y z
N MET A 1 -64.94 -22.98 13.97
CA MET A 1 -64.00 -22.20 13.18
C MET A 1 -62.60 -22.47 13.77
N LYS A 2 -61.81 -23.33 13.11
CA LYS A 2 -60.48 -23.75 13.62
C LYS A 2 -59.43 -22.88 13.00
N ILE A 3 -58.74 -22.08 13.82
CA ILE A 3 -57.58 -21.24 13.41
C ILE A 3 -56.35 -22.14 13.40
N LYS A 4 -55.72 -22.30 12.22
CA LYS A 4 -54.42 -22.98 12.07
C LYS A 4 -53.30 -21.99 12.35
N LEU A 5 -52.51 -22.24 13.37
CA LEU A 5 -51.23 -21.56 13.60
C LEU A 5 -50.23 -22.06 12.56
N VAL A 6 -49.68 -21.15 11.77
CA VAL A 6 -48.53 -21.43 10.89
C VAL A 6 -47.27 -21.03 11.66
N SER A 7 -46.50 -22.05 12.05
CA SER A 7 -45.19 -21.81 12.63
C SER A 7 -44.20 -21.38 11.51
N VAL A 8 -43.71 -20.16 11.58
CA VAL A 8 -42.61 -19.69 10.74
C VAL A 8 -41.31 -20.14 11.38
N LEU A 9 -40.63 -21.08 10.72
CA LEU A 9 -39.29 -21.53 11.08
C LEU A 9 -38.30 -20.46 10.66
N LEU A 10 -37.73 -19.72 11.63
CA LEU A 10 -36.68 -18.74 11.39
C LEU A 10 -35.35 -19.54 11.20
N VAL A 11 -34.91 -19.68 9.96
CA VAL A 11 -33.56 -20.22 9.65
C VAL A 11 -32.56 -19.09 9.94
N LEU A 12 -31.85 -19.22 11.07
CA LEU A 12 -30.67 -18.41 11.35
C LEU A 12 -29.56 -18.85 10.40
N ILE A 13 -29.39 -18.12 9.32
CA ILE A 13 -28.19 -18.21 8.50
C ILE A 13 -27.08 -17.56 9.33
N SER A 14 -26.16 -18.36 9.84
CA SER A 14 -24.92 -17.92 10.45
C SER A 14 -24.12 -17.18 9.36
N GLY A 15 -24.31 -15.88 9.27
CA GLY A 15 -23.56 -15.00 8.40
C GLY A 15 -22.14 -14.92 8.94
N CYS A 16 -21.19 -15.44 8.17
CA CYS A 16 -19.78 -15.09 8.31
C CYS A 16 -19.69 -13.56 8.17
N THR A 17 -19.61 -12.86 9.28
CA THR A 17 -19.35 -11.41 9.28
C THR A 17 -17.90 -11.24 8.88
N ILE A 18 -17.69 -10.95 7.59
CA ILE A 18 -16.45 -10.33 7.12
C ILE A 18 -16.35 -9.02 7.91
N LYS A 19 -15.40 -8.92 8.81
CA LYS A 19 -14.97 -7.65 9.37
C LYS A 19 -14.31 -6.84 8.26
N VAL A 20 -15.11 -6.25 7.40
CA VAL A 20 -14.69 -5.09 6.62
C VAL A 20 -14.44 -4.01 7.67
N GLY A 21 -13.23 -3.47 7.73
CA GLY A 21 -12.85 -2.44 8.70
C GLY A 21 -13.96 -1.39 8.83
N VAL A 22 -14.30 -1.05 10.04
CA VAL A 22 -15.51 -0.30 10.44
C VAL A 22 -15.62 1.10 9.79
N ASN A 23 -14.65 1.55 9.00
CA ASN A 23 -14.47 2.95 8.59
C ASN A 23 -14.64 3.25 7.10
N ALA A 24 -14.92 2.29 6.22
CA ALA A 24 -15.00 2.58 4.78
C ALA A 24 -16.06 3.67 4.42
N ASN A 25 -17.14 3.76 5.17
CA ASN A 25 -18.19 4.76 4.92
C ASN A 25 -17.89 6.13 5.54
N GLU A 26 -17.16 6.19 6.65
CA GLU A 26 -16.80 7.45 7.30
C GLU A 26 -15.78 8.24 6.45
N ASN A 27 -14.81 7.56 5.87
CA ASN A 27 -13.81 8.18 5.02
C ASN A 27 -14.40 8.83 3.76
N LEU A 28 -15.42 8.22 3.15
CA LEU A 28 -16.02 8.72 1.92
C LEU A 28 -16.75 10.06 2.08
N SER A 29 -17.32 10.34 3.25
CA SER A 29 -18.02 11.59 3.56
C SER A 29 -17.13 12.64 4.23
N ALA A 30 -15.92 12.27 4.65
CA ALA A 30 -15.01 13.11 5.40
C ALA A 30 -14.32 14.17 4.51
N SER A 31 -14.03 15.33 5.08
CA SER A 31 -13.15 16.32 4.45
C SER A 31 -11.70 15.82 4.36
N PRO A 32 -10.84 16.41 3.51
CA PRO A 32 -9.43 16.01 3.42
C PRO A 32 -8.69 16.01 4.76
N ALA A 33 -8.91 17.03 5.61
CA ALA A 33 -8.30 17.10 6.94
C ALA A 33 -8.80 16.00 7.89
N GLN A 34 -10.10 15.66 7.80
CA GLN A 34 -10.67 14.56 8.58
C GLN A 34 -10.12 13.21 8.11
N ARG A 35 -10.00 12.98 6.79
CA ARG A 35 -9.40 11.75 6.25
C ARG A 35 -7.95 11.55 6.70
N HIS A 36 -7.17 12.63 6.72
CA HIS A 36 -5.80 12.58 7.26
C HIS A 36 -5.81 12.19 8.75
N SER A 37 -6.69 12.77 9.56
CA SER A 37 -6.85 12.40 10.97
C SER A 37 -7.29 10.94 11.17
N LEU A 38 -8.12 10.40 10.27
CA LEU A 38 -8.56 9.01 10.31
C LEU A 38 -7.41 8.06 9.94
N LEU A 39 -6.62 8.38 8.91
CA LEU A 39 -5.44 7.61 8.53
C LEU A 39 -4.45 7.49 9.68
N ASN A 40 -4.21 8.57 10.42
CA ASN A 40 -3.30 8.56 11.58
C ASN A 40 -3.82 7.73 12.76
N LYS A 41 -5.09 7.35 12.77
CA LYS A 41 -5.72 6.52 13.80
C LYS A 41 -5.98 5.08 13.35
N GLU A 42 -5.60 4.76 12.10
CA GLU A 42 -5.84 3.43 11.56
C GLU A 42 -5.07 2.37 12.36
N LYS A 43 -5.76 1.27 12.63
CA LYS A 43 -5.20 0.12 13.36
C LYS A 43 -4.94 -1.00 12.37
N TRP A 44 -3.75 -1.00 11.84
CA TRP A 44 -3.32 -2.00 10.89
C TRP A 44 -3.25 -3.40 11.49
N ILE A 45 -3.60 -4.43 10.72
CA ILE A 45 -3.35 -5.81 11.11
C ILE A 45 -1.84 -5.99 11.36
N HIS A 46 -1.48 -6.74 12.39
CA HIS A 46 -0.09 -6.87 12.85
C HIS A 46 0.30 -8.31 13.21
N GLY A 47 -0.46 -9.29 12.72
CA GLY A 47 -0.21 -10.71 12.95
C GLY A 47 -0.65 -11.21 14.33
N SER A 48 -0.20 -12.40 14.69
CA SER A 48 -0.54 -13.07 15.92
C SER A 48 0.66 -13.86 16.44
N VAL A 49 0.78 -14.03 17.76
CA VAL A 49 1.77 -14.92 18.37
C VAL A 49 1.53 -16.40 17.99
N ASP A 50 0.30 -16.75 17.64
CA ASP A 50 -0.07 -18.04 17.05
C ASP A 50 -0.81 -17.82 15.74
N CYS A 51 -0.07 -17.83 14.65
CA CYS A 51 -0.61 -17.65 13.32
C CYS A 51 -1.58 -18.75 12.86
N LYS A 52 -1.58 -19.93 13.49
CA LYS A 52 -2.54 -21.00 13.18
C LYS A 52 -3.96 -20.66 13.62
N THR A 53 -4.09 -19.81 14.62
CA THR A 53 -5.38 -19.35 15.15
C THR A 53 -5.75 -17.96 14.70
N ASN A 54 -4.88 -17.28 13.92
CA ASN A 54 -5.15 -15.95 13.41
C ASN A 54 -6.36 -15.95 12.47
N GLN A 55 -7.32 -15.06 12.73
CA GLN A 55 -8.56 -14.91 11.95
C GLN A 55 -8.59 -13.61 11.14
N ASP A 56 -7.48 -12.86 11.13
CA ASP A 56 -7.39 -11.64 10.32
C ASP A 56 -7.37 -12.00 8.84
N ALA A 57 -7.83 -11.08 8.00
CA ALA A 57 -7.78 -11.24 6.56
C ALA A 57 -6.33 -11.38 6.05
N SER A 58 -6.15 -11.96 4.87
CA SER A 58 -4.84 -12.08 4.23
C SER A 58 -4.23 -10.71 3.91
N VAL A 59 -5.08 -9.73 3.65
CA VAL A 59 -4.71 -8.32 3.47
C VAL A 59 -5.73 -7.44 4.17
N ASP A 60 -5.24 -6.42 4.84
CA ASP A 60 -6.04 -5.32 5.37
C ASP A 60 -6.16 -4.22 4.31
N VAL A 61 -7.36 -3.72 4.08
CA VAL A 61 -7.64 -2.73 3.03
C VAL A 61 -8.21 -1.46 3.66
N TYR A 62 -7.38 -0.43 3.74
CA TYR A 62 -7.81 0.90 4.12
C TYR A 62 -8.24 1.70 2.90
N ARG A 63 -9.50 2.12 2.87
CA ARG A 63 -10.04 3.02 1.85
C ARG A 63 -9.95 4.46 2.37
N HIS A 64 -8.99 5.23 1.83
CA HIS A 64 -8.85 6.63 2.19
C HIS A 64 -9.94 7.51 1.58
N ASP A 65 -10.22 7.29 0.29
CA ASP A 65 -11.30 7.92 -0.47
C ASP A 65 -11.79 6.99 -1.58
N GLN A 66 -12.57 7.50 -2.54
CA GLN A 66 -13.09 6.69 -3.65
C GLN A 66 -12.01 6.20 -4.62
N SER A 67 -10.81 6.80 -4.58
CA SER A 67 -9.74 6.62 -5.56
C SER A 67 -8.38 6.29 -4.95
N SER A 68 -8.30 6.10 -3.62
CA SER A 68 -7.04 5.91 -2.90
C SER A 68 -7.19 4.80 -1.86
N PHE A 69 -6.36 3.77 -2.01
CA PHE A 69 -6.37 2.58 -1.14
C PHE A 69 -4.97 2.27 -0.66
N ILE A 70 -4.88 1.84 0.59
CA ILE A 70 -3.65 1.33 1.20
C ILE A 70 -3.96 -0.11 1.62
N LEU A 71 -3.15 -1.05 1.15
CA LEU A 71 -3.27 -2.45 1.49
C LEU A 71 -2.08 -2.86 2.34
N ARG A 72 -2.31 -3.66 3.37
CA ARG A 72 -1.25 -4.24 4.19
C ARG A 72 -1.40 -5.74 4.25
N GLN A 73 -0.33 -6.46 3.89
CA GLN A 73 -0.30 -7.92 3.98
C GLN A 73 -0.24 -8.39 5.45
N ASN A 74 -0.84 -9.54 5.73
CA ASN A 74 -0.89 -10.11 7.08
C ASN A 74 0.47 -10.69 7.48
N LYS A 75 0.98 -10.27 8.64
CA LYS A 75 2.27 -10.77 9.17
C LYS A 75 2.29 -12.26 9.45
N CYS A 76 1.14 -12.91 9.55
CA CYS A 76 1.07 -14.37 9.66
C CYS A 76 1.27 -15.10 8.33
N LEU A 77 1.18 -14.40 7.21
CA LEU A 77 1.44 -14.94 5.87
C LEU A 77 2.85 -14.56 5.39
N THR A 78 3.26 -13.34 5.65
CA THR A 78 4.61 -12.87 5.39
C THR A 78 5.06 -11.93 6.52
N PHE A 79 6.22 -12.20 7.11
CA PHE A 79 6.70 -11.40 8.25
C PHE A 79 7.05 -9.95 7.83
N GLU A 80 7.37 -9.73 6.55
CA GLU A 80 7.61 -8.39 5.99
C GLU A 80 6.34 -7.54 6.05
N ALA A 81 5.18 -8.12 5.76
CA ALA A 81 3.88 -7.45 5.75
C ALA A 81 3.93 -6.04 5.14
N PRO A 82 4.40 -5.91 3.89
CA PRO A 82 4.56 -4.61 3.26
C PRO A 82 3.22 -3.93 3.01
N PHE A 83 3.27 -2.60 2.93
CA PHE A 83 2.18 -1.79 2.43
C PHE A 83 2.24 -1.67 0.92
N ILE A 84 1.08 -1.73 0.29
CA ILE A 84 0.87 -1.60 -1.15
C ILE A 84 -0.09 -0.43 -1.35
N TYR A 85 0.20 0.43 -2.32
CA TYR A 85 -0.62 1.61 -2.57
C TYR A 85 -1.31 1.52 -3.92
N VAL A 86 -2.63 1.77 -3.93
CA VAL A 86 -3.44 1.77 -5.15
C VAL A 86 -4.08 3.13 -5.33
N LEU A 87 -3.68 3.81 -6.40
CA LEU A 87 -4.12 5.16 -6.73
C LEU A 87 -4.86 5.15 -8.07
N VAL A 88 -6.15 5.48 -8.03
CA VAL A 88 -7.04 5.43 -9.18
C VAL A 88 -7.20 6.84 -9.77
N GLY A 89 -6.90 6.98 -11.05
CA GLY A 89 -7.26 8.15 -11.86
C GLY A 89 -8.40 7.84 -12.81
N GLU A 90 -8.74 8.76 -13.69
CA GLU A 90 -9.82 8.58 -14.66
C GLU A 90 -9.48 7.56 -15.76
N ARG A 91 -8.21 7.49 -16.17
CA ARG A 91 -7.72 6.64 -17.27
C ARG A 91 -6.87 5.48 -16.82
N LYS A 92 -6.10 5.67 -15.76
CA LYS A 92 -5.12 4.69 -15.27
C LYS A 92 -5.22 4.49 -13.78
N ILE A 93 -4.75 3.34 -13.33
CA ILE A 93 -4.58 2.98 -11.94
C ILE A 93 -3.08 2.76 -11.71
N LEU A 94 -2.51 3.35 -10.67
CA LEU A 94 -1.20 2.96 -10.18
C LEU A 94 -1.36 1.88 -9.11
N VAL A 95 -0.62 0.79 -9.24
CA VAL A 95 -0.29 -0.15 -8.18
C VAL A 95 1.19 0.05 -7.86
N PHE A 96 1.48 0.53 -6.66
CA PHE A 96 2.84 0.78 -6.20
C PHE A 96 3.24 -0.29 -5.20
N ASP A 97 4.14 -1.17 -5.63
CA ASP A 97 4.52 -2.47 -5.08
C ASP A 97 3.43 -3.56 -5.24
N THR A 98 3.85 -4.82 -5.27
CA THR A 98 2.96 -5.99 -5.34
C THR A 98 3.11 -6.91 -4.12
N GLY A 99 3.96 -6.52 -3.17
CA GLY A 99 4.09 -7.21 -1.89
C GLY A 99 4.98 -8.46 -1.92
N ALA A 100 4.94 -9.19 -0.82
CA ALA A 100 5.82 -10.31 -0.48
C ALA A 100 5.15 -11.68 -0.65
N MET A 101 4.07 -11.79 -1.43
CA MET A 101 3.34 -13.04 -1.65
C MET A 101 3.15 -13.31 -3.13
N SER A 102 3.49 -14.52 -3.56
CA SER A 102 3.26 -15.00 -4.92
C SER A 102 1.82 -15.52 -5.10
N ASP A 103 1.43 -15.83 -6.34
CA ASP A 103 0.15 -16.46 -6.66
C ASP A 103 0.03 -17.88 -6.11
N THR A 104 1.17 -18.57 -5.89
CA THR A 104 1.22 -19.93 -5.32
C THR A 104 0.86 -19.97 -3.83
N ASP A 105 0.85 -18.83 -3.14
CA ASP A 105 0.52 -18.73 -1.71
C ASP A 105 -0.99 -18.78 -1.42
N GLY A 106 -1.82 -19.02 -2.47
CA GLY A 106 -3.27 -19.10 -2.34
C GLY A 106 -3.95 -17.76 -2.03
N PHE A 107 -3.26 -16.67 -2.31
CA PHE A 107 -3.71 -15.29 -2.15
C PHE A 107 -3.58 -14.54 -3.46
N SER A 108 -4.59 -13.79 -3.87
CA SER A 108 -4.53 -12.94 -5.04
C SER A 108 -4.67 -11.46 -4.68
N LEU A 109 -3.56 -10.74 -4.75
CA LEU A 109 -3.53 -9.29 -4.60
C LEU A 109 -4.37 -8.60 -5.68
N TYR A 110 -4.31 -9.09 -6.91
CA TYR A 110 -5.10 -8.55 -8.02
C TYR A 110 -6.61 -8.60 -7.71
N GLU A 111 -7.10 -9.73 -7.19
CA GLU A 111 -8.51 -9.86 -6.81
C GLU A 111 -8.88 -9.00 -5.60
N GLU A 112 -7.98 -8.81 -4.63
CA GLU A 112 -8.20 -7.90 -3.51
C GLU A 112 -8.27 -6.43 -3.96
N ILE A 113 -7.39 -6.01 -4.88
CA ILE A 113 -7.45 -4.68 -5.50
C ILE A 113 -8.76 -4.51 -6.29
N LYS A 114 -9.18 -5.53 -7.03
CA LYS A 114 -10.42 -5.52 -7.79
C LYS A 114 -11.66 -5.42 -6.89
N LYS A 115 -11.66 -6.09 -5.76
CA LYS A 115 -12.72 -5.94 -4.72
C LYS A 115 -12.72 -4.53 -4.13
N ALA A 116 -11.55 -3.98 -3.81
CA ALA A 116 -11.40 -2.67 -3.19
C ALA A 116 -11.80 -1.52 -4.11
N ALA A 117 -11.26 -1.49 -5.33
CA ALA A 117 -11.50 -0.43 -6.31
C ALA A 117 -12.79 -0.62 -7.12
N GLY A 118 -13.29 -1.86 -7.21
CA GLY A 118 -14.45 -2.24 -8.01
C GLY A 118 -14.08 -2.85 -9.35
N ALA A 119 -14.71 -3.98 -9.70
CA ALA A 119 -14.41 -4.74 -10.91
C ALA A 119 -14.59 -3.90 -12.19
N GLU A 120 -15.60 -3.03 -12.24
CA GLU A 120 -15.85 -2.14 -13.38
C GLU A 120 -14.74 -1.09 -13.53
N VAL A 121 -14.21 -0.58 -12.42
CA VAL A 121 -13.09 0.38 -12.40
C VAL A 121 -11.84 -0.27 -12.99
N ILE A 122 -11.52 -1.48 -12.54
CA ILE A 122 -10.37 -2.27 -12.99
C ILE A 122 -10.46 -2.61 -14.47
N SER A 123 -11.64 -3.04 -14.97
CA SER A 123 -11.82 -3.49 -16.35
C SER A 123 -11.79 -2.35 -17.38
N LYS A 124 -12.03 -1.10 -16.96
CA LYS A 124 -12.13 0.07 -17.84
C LYS A 124 -10.87 0.95 -17.87
N ARG A 125 -9.85 0.62 -17.12
CA ARG A 125 -8.64 1.44 -17.00
C ARG A 125 -7.38 0.62 -17.23
N ASP A 126 -6.36 1.28 -17.74
CA ASP A 126 -5.02 0.71 -17.76
C ASP A 126 -4.47 0.67 -16.35
N ILE A 127 -3.75 -0.39 -16.00
CA ILE A 127 -3.09 -0.54 -14.72
C ILE A 127 -1.59 -0.43 -14.95
N LEU A 128 -0.95 0.48 -14.24
CA LEU A 128 0.49 0.61 -14.18
C LEU A 128 0.98 0.03 -12.86
N VAL A 129 1.77 -1.03 -12.93
CA VAL A 129 2.45 -1.63 -11.78
C VAL A 129 3.91 -1.21 -11.80
N ILE A 130 4.38 -0.58 -10.74
CA ILE A 130 5.77 -0.16 -10.54
C ILE A 130 6.18 -0.43 -9.10
N HIS A 131 7.48 -0.45 -8.85
CA HIS A 131 8.04 -0.81 -7.55
C HIS A 131 8.80 0.34 -6.92
N SER A 132 8.73 0.41 -5.59
CA SER A 132 9.54 1.34 -4.81
C SER A 132 11.03 1.02 -4.95
N HIS A 133 11.37 -0.27 -5.02
CA HIS A 133 12.72 -0.80 -5.26
C HIS A 133 12.69 -2.31 -5.56
N GLY A 134 13.85 -2.95 -5.71
CA GLY A 134 14.02 -4.33 -6.19
C GLY A 134 14.21 -5.40 -5.10
N HIS A 135 13.76 -5.21 -3.87
CA HIS A 135 13.66 -6.33 -2.93
C HIS A 135 12.41 -7.16 -3.18
N SER A 136 12.48 -8.47 -2.92
CA SER A 136 11.43 -9.43 -3.30
C SER A 136 10.07 -9.16 -2.66
N ASP A 137 10.06 -8.63 -1.46
CA ASP A 137 8.84 -8.25 -0.74
C ASP A 137 8.08 -7.06 -1.34
N HIS A 138 8.61 -6.46 -2.41
CA HIS A 138 7.95 -5.38 -3.17
C HIS A 138 7.46 -5.81 -4.55
N TYR A 139 7.96 -6.95 -5.10
CA TYR A 139 7.59 -7.40 -6.44
C TYR A 139 7.18 -8.88 -6.53
N GLN A 140 7.14 -9.62 -5.43
CA GLN A 140 6.85 -11.06 -5.45
C GLN A 140 5.45 -11.39 -5.98
N GLY A 141 4.51 -10.45 -5.92
CA GLY A 141 3.16 -10.60 -6.47
C GLY A 141 3.02 -10.25 -7.96
N ASP A 142 4.09 -9.94 -8.69
CA ASP A 142 4.06 -9.49 -10.08
C ASP A 142 3.38 -10.48 -11.04
N GLU A 143 3.58 -11.78 -10.83
CA GLU A 143 2.99 -12.83 -11.66
C GLU A 143 1.46 -12.74 -11.72
N GLN A 144 0.82 -12.23 -10.66
CA GLN A 144 -0.64 -12.05 -10.60
C GLN A 144 -1.15 -10.97 -11.56
N PHE A 145 -0.26 -10.12 -12.07
CA PHE A 145 -0.56 -9.03 -12.99
C PHE A 145 -0.11 -9.31 -14.42
N ALA A 146 0.82 -10.24 -14.63
CA ALA A 146 1.49 -10.46 -15.91
C ALA A 146 0.54 -10.85 -17.06
N ASP A 147 -0.50 -11.63 -16.77
CA ASP A 147 -1.44 -12.13 -17.79
C ASP A 147 -2.64 -11.19 -18.04
N GLN A 148 -2.68 -10.03 -17.40
CA GLN A 148 -3.77 -9.07 -17.55
C GLN A 148 -3.53 -8.14 -18.75
N SER A 149 -4.43 -8.13 -19.72
CA SER A 149 -4.25 -7.40 -20.99
C SER A 149 -4.21 -5.88 -20.85
N ASN A 150 -4.72 -5.33 -19.75
CA ASN A 150 -4.72 -3.90 -19.45
C ASN A 150 -3.62 -3.50 -18.44
N VAL A 151 -2.64 -4.37 -18.18
CA VAL A 151 -1.54 -4.10 -17.25
C VAL A 151 -0.26 -3.75 -18.00
N THR A 152 0.41 -2.72 -17.54
CA THR A 152 1.82 -2.42 -17.83
C THR A 152 2.60 -2.68 -16.55
N LEU A 153 3.40 -3.74 -16.54
CA LEU A 153 4.29 -4.09 -15.45
C LEU A 153 5.71 -3.60 -15.78
N VAL A 154 6.25 -2.74 -14.94
CA VAL A 154 7.63 -2.25 -15.02
C VAL A 154 8.47 -3.02 -14.03
N GLY A 155 9.45 -3.78 -14.51
CA GLY A 155 10.32 -4.58 -13.64
C GLY A 155 11.10 -3.73 -12.62
N PRO A 156 11.48 -4.34 -11.50
CA PRO A 156 12.05 -3.61 -10.36
C PRO A 156 13.52 -3.21 -10.53
N SER A 157 14.18 -3.55 -11.65
CA SER A 157 15.59 -3.24 -11.82
C SER A 157 15.84 -1.75 -12.13
N ALA A 158 17.01 -1.24 -11.73
CA ALA A 158 17.45 0.12 -12.03
C ALA A 158 17.38 0.45 -13.54
N LYS A 159 17.72 -0.54 -14.40
CA LYS A 159 17.67 -0.38 -15.85
C LYS A 159 16.24 -0.16 -16.35
N GLU A 160 15.29 -0.96 -15.89
CA GLU A 160 13.89 -0.89 -16.30
C GLU A 160 13.25 0.40 -15.81
N MET A 161 13.47 0.76 -14.55
CA MET A 161 12.96 2.00 -13.95
C MET A 161 13.50 3.25 -14.66
N LYS A 162 14.82 3.31 -14.88
CA LYS A 162 15.46 4.42 -15.61
C LYS A 162 14.93 4.53 -17.03
N SER A 163 14.78 3.41 -17.74
CA SER A 163 14.28 3.36 -19.11
C SER A 163 12.81 3.79 -19.20
N TYR A 164 11.95 3.26 -18.34
CA TYR A 164 10.51 3.54 -18.36
C TYR A 164 10.21 5.02 -18.09
N PHE A 165 10.89 5.59 -17.09
CA PHE A 165 10.67 6.99 -16.71
C PHE A 165 11.52 7.99 -17.50
N GLY A 166 12.40 7.54 -18.40
CA GLY A 166 13.25 8.40 -19.22
C GLY A 166 14.33 9.14 -18.44
N PHE A 167 14.85 8.58 -17.37
CA PHE A 167 15.93 9.19 -16.60
C PHE A 167 17.27 9.06 -17.32
N ASN A 168 17.77 10.15 -17.90
CA ASN A 168 19.06 10.19 -18.59
C ASN A 168 20.24 10.35 -17.62
N GLU A 169 20.03 11.07 -16.52
CA GLU A 169 21.07 11.39 -15.51
C GLU A 169 20.61 10.96 -14.11
N TRP A 170 20.52 9.62 -13.93
CA TRP A 170 20.13 9.08 -12.62
C TRP A 170 21.16 9.40 -11.54
N PRO A 171 20.75 9.81 -10.34
CA PRO A 171 19.38 9.95 -9.83
C PRO A 171 18.84 11.40 -9.94
N MET A 172 19.28 12.14 -10.91
CA MET A 172 18.88 13.52 -11.10
C MET A 172 17.54 13.63 -11.84
N GLY A 173 16.83 14.72 -11.54
CA GLY A 173 15.54 15.00 -12.18
C GLY A 173 14.35 14.33 -11.50
N GLN A 174 13.22 14.47 -12.15
CA GLN A 174 11.92 13.91 -11.76
C GLN A 174 11.17 13.48 -13.00
N SER A 175 10.31 12.50 -12.89
CA SER A 175 9.37 12.12 -13.94
C SER A 175 7.93 12.29 -13.45
N THR A 176 6.97 12.17 -14.36
CA THR A 176 5.55 12.36 -14.06
C THR A 176 4.75 11.18 -14.57
N ILE A 177 3.81 10.70 -13.75
CA ILE A 177 2.75 9.78 -14.15
C ILE A 177 1.44 10.56 -14.15
N ASP A 178 0.73 10.56 -15.28
CA ASP A 178 -0.64 11.09 -15.40
C ASP A 178 -1.63 9.92 -15.45
N LEU A 179 -2.42 9.79 -14.39
CA LEU A 179 -3.46 8.76 -14.30
C LEU A 179 -4.82 9.22 -14.89
N GLY A 180 -4.88 10.45 -15.42
CA GLY A 180 -6.12 11.13 -15.80
C GLY A 180 -6.73 11.87 -14.60
N ASN A 181 -6.67 13.21 -14.62
CA ASN A 181 -7.02 14.10 -13.50
C ASN A 181 -6.30 13.81 -12.17
N ARG A 182 -5.30 12.93 -12.17
CA ARG A 182 -4.43 12.66 -11.02
C ARG A 182 -2.98 12.59 -11.47
N LYS A 183 -2.22 13.57 -11.06
CA LYS A 183 -0.78 13.68 -11.34
C LYS A 183 0.02 13.09 -10.20
N LEU A 184 1.06 12.31 -10.55
CA LEU A 184 2.06 11.81 -9.61
C LEU A 184 3.44 12.28 -10.07
N THR A 185 4.31 12.60 -9.12
CA THR A 185 5.73 12.89 -9.40
C THR A 185 6.58 11.72 -8.91
N VAL A 186 7.44 11.22 -9.79
CA VAL A 186 8.43 10.17 -9.50
C VAL A 186 9.75 10.83 -9.16
N ILE A 187 10.28 10.55 -7.99
CA ILE A 187 11.53 11.12 -7.46
C ILE A 187 12.51 9.98 -7.22
N PRO A 188 13.66 9.92 -7.90
CA PRO A 188 14.71 8.95 -7.56
C PRO A 188 15.21 9.14 -6.13
N THR A 189 15.26 8.06 -5.35
CA THR A 189 15.72 8.08 -3.95
C THR A 189 16.66 6.93 -3.65
N PRO A 190 17.78 6.76 -4.40
CA PRO A 190 18.74 5.71 -4.14
C PRO A 190 19.39 5.83 -2.76
N GLY A 191 19.89 4.70 -2.26
CA GLY A 191 20.59 4.61 -0.99
C GLY A 191 20.23 3.37 -0.20
N HIS A 192 18.94 3.07 -0.03
CA HIS A 192 18.48 1.75 0.39
C HIS A 192 18.78 0.73 -0.71
N GLN A 193 18.31 0.97 -1.94
CA GLN A 193 18.72 0.30 -3.16
C GLN A 193 19.03 1.35 -4.25
N GLU A 194 19.77 0.95 -5.31
CA GLU A 194 20.15 1.85 -6.40
C GLU A 194 18.94 2.39 -7.18
N GLU A 195 17.94 1.55 -7.38
CA GLU A 195 16.73 1.84 -8.15
C GLU A 195 15.60 2.48 -7.34
N SER A 196 15.81 2.74 -6.06
CA SER A 196 14.75 3.24 -5.18
C SER A 196 14.13 4.53 -5.69
N ILE A 197 12.81 4.58 -5.65
CA ILE A 197 12.00 5.76 -6.00
C ILE A 197 11.01 6.10 -4.89
N THR A 198 10.66 7.37 -4.84
CA THR A 198 9.56 7.91 -4.05
C THR A 198 8.51 8.48 -4.98
N ILE A 199 7.22 8.27 -4.69
CA ILE A 199 6.10 8.84 -5.44
C ILE A 199 5.44 9.94 -4.61
N TYR A 200 5.24 11.11 -5.23
CA TYR A 200 4.39 12.15 -4.65
C TYR A 200 3.05 12.22 -5.36
N ASP A 201 1.97 11.96 -4.63
CA ASP A 201 0.60 12.11 -5.11
C ASP A 201 0.08 13.53 -4.86
N HIS A 202 -0.12 14.28 -5.95
CA HIS A 202 -0.60 15.66 -5.87
C HIS A 202 -2.04 15.79 -5.36
N GLN A 203 -2.85 14.75 -5.45
CA GLN A 203 -4.24 14.77 -4.97
C GLN A 203 -4.30 14.71 -3.43
N ASN A 204 -3.68 13.71 -2.84
CA ASN A 204 -3.71 13.52 -1.38
C ASN A 204 -2.53 14.17 -0.66
N LYS A 205 -1.57 14.72 -1.40
CA LYS A 205 -0.31 15.26 -0.85
C LYS A 205 0.51 14.19 -0.10
N TRP A 206 0.40 12.95 -0.57
CA TRP A 206 1.13 11.83 0.00
C TRP A 206 2.52 11.70 -0.62
N LEU A 207 3.49 11.39 0.23
CA LEU A 207 4.82 10.98 -0.18
C LEU A 207 4.97 9.48 0.11
N LEU A 208 4.91 8.65 -0.94
CA LEU A 208 5.05 7.18 -0.86
C LEU A 208 6.52 6.85 -1.01
N THR A 209 7.16 6.44 0.07
CA THR A 209 8.63 6.42 0.19
C THR A 209 9.25 5.03 0.07
N GLY A 210 8.45 3.96 -0.04
CA GLY A 210 8.98 2.60 0.02
C GLY A 210 9.84 2.42 1.27
N ASP A 211 11.02 1.84 1.08
CA ASP A 211 11.99 1.62 2.16
C ASP A 211 13.00 2.76 2.32
N THR A 212 12.85 3.84 1.56
CA THR A 212 13.68 5.03 1.77
C THR A 212 13.36 5.71 3.11
N LEU A 213 12.09 5.72 3.54
CA LEU A 213 11.69 6.33 4.80
C LEU A 213 10.41 5.67 5.33
N TYR A 214 10.51 5.01 6.48
CA TYR A 214 9.39 4.40 7.21
C TYR A 214 9.65 4.36 8.72
N PRO A 215 8.64 4.17 9.57
CA PRO A 215 8.85 4.02 11.01
C PRO A 215 9.44 2.64 11.33
N GLY A 216 10.77 2.55 11.37
CA GLY A 216 11.48 1.29 11.58
C GLY A 216 12.98 1.44 11.49
N MET A 217 13.65 0.32 11.33
CA MET A 217 15.10 0.25 11.10
C MET A 217 15.37 0.16 9.61
N ILE A 218 15.82 1.26 9.02
CA ILE A 218 16.10 1.37 7.59
C ILE A 218 17.47 0.78 7.29
N TYR A 219 17.52 -0.20 6.40
CA TYR A 219 18.78 -0.74 5.87
C TYR A 219 19.31 0.15 4.76
N ILE A 220 20.53 0.65 4.90
CA ILE A 220 21.14 1.58 3.95
C ILE A 220 22.35 0.93 3.31
N LYS A 221 22.26 0.66 1.99
CA LYS A 221 23.32 0.06 1.21
C LYS A 221 24.40 1.08 0.82
N ASN A 222 23.98 2.31 0.48
CA ASN A 222 24.85 3.41 0.12
C ASN A 222 24.48 4.66 0.94
N TRP A 223 25.30 4.96 1.95
CA TRP A 223 25.02 6.06 2.87
C TRP A 223 25.08 7.44 2.23
N ASP A 224 26.00 7.66 1.28
CA ASP A 224 26.15 8.97 0.65
C ASP A 224 24.99 9.26 -0.30
N GLU A 225 24.57 8.29 -1.10
CA GLU A 225 23.36 8.41 -1.92
C GLU A 225 22.09 8.59 -1.07
N TYR A 226 21.99 7.86 0.05
CA TYR A 226 20.86 7.99 0.97
C TYR A 226 20.74 9.41 1.52
N LYS A 227 21.84 10.00 2.01
CA LYS A 227 21.85 11.40 2.48
C LYS A 227 21.38 12.38 1.39
N LEU A 228 21.88 12.22 0.16
CA LEU A 228 21.46 13.04 -0.97
C LEU A 228 19.98 12.85 -1.32
N SER A 229 19.46 11.64 -1.15
CA SER A 229 18.05 11.32 -1.37
C SER A 229 17.16 11.98 -0.30
N ILE A 230 17.55 11.91 0.98
CA ILE A 230 16.83 12.60 2.06
C ILE A 230 16.88 14.13 1.87
N ASP A 231 18.04 14.71 1.50
CA ASP A 231 18.16 16.13 1.19
C ASP A 231 17.26 16.55 0.02
N ARG A 232 17.09 15.66 -0.97
CA ARG A 232 16.19 15.88 -2.12
C ARG A 232 14.73 15.90 -1.68
N LEU A 233 14.32 14.95 -0.82
CA LEU A 233 12.97 14.90 -0.27
C LEU A 233 12.68 16.09 0.66
N ASP A 234 13.65 16.51 1.48
CA ASP A 234 13.54 17.71 2.33
C ASP A 234 13.35 18.97 1.47
N LYS A 235 14.15 19.14 0.42
CA LYS A 235 13.99 20.28 -0.52
C LYS A 235 12.63 20.22 -1.22
N PHE A 236 12.17 19.05 -1.63
CA PHE A 236 10.87 18.87 -2.26
C PHE A 236 9.73 19.26 -1.30
N SER A 237 9.80 18.87 -0.04
CA SER A 237 8.79 19.18 0.97
C SER A 237 8.67 20.68 1.27
N LYS A 238 9.74 21.48 1.08
CA LYS A 238 9.71 22.93 1.25
C LYS A 238 8.89 23.65 0.19
N SER A 239 8.68 23.03 -0.96
CA SER A 239 7.93 23.60 -2.09
C SER A 239 6.60 22.89 -2.37
N HIS A 240 6.31 21.79 -1.67
CA HIS A 240 5.11 20.99 -1.82
C HIS A 240 4.51 20.69 -0.45
N GLU A 241 3.21 20.83 -0.33
CA GLU A 241 2.48 20.41 0.87
C GLU A 241 2.55 18.88 1.00
N ILE A 242 2.98 18.38 2.15
CA ILE A 242 3.00 16.95 2.47
C ILE A 242 2.00 16.70 3.60
N SER A 243 0.94 15.97 3.32
CA SER A 243 -0.06 15.59 4.32
C SER A 243 0.34 14.32 5.07
N ALA A 244 1.00 13.37 4.38
CA ALA A 244 1.49 12.13 4.99
C ALA A 244 2.76 11.63 4.27
N ILE A 245 3.65 11.01 5.04
CA ILE A 245 4.77 10.22 4.55
C ILE A 245 4.42 8.76 4.83
N LEU A 246 4.35 7.96 3.78
CA LEU A 246 3.87 6.58 3.81
C LEU A 246 4.95 5.66 3.25
N GLY A 247 5.61 4.92 4.12
CA GLY A 247 6.62 3.92 3.76
C GLY A 247 6.02 2.54 3.54
N ALA A 248 6.86 1.58 3.17
CA ALA A 248 6.38 0.22 2.91
C ALA A 248 6.25 -0.63 4.17
N HIS A 249 6.83 -0.22 5.30
CA HIS A 249 6.79 -0.99 6.54
C HIS A 249 6.44 -0.14 7.77
N ILE A 250 5.99 -0.81 8.83
CA ILE A 250 5.91 -0.26 10.20
C ILE A 250 6.58 -1.27 11.13
N GLU A 251 7.73 -0.90 11.67
CA GLU A 251 8.51 -1.73 12.59
C GLU A 251 8.79 -1.02 13.92
N MET A 252 8.36 0.21 14.04
CA MET A 252 8.49 1.02 15.25
C MET A 252 7.18 1.04 16.04
N THR A 253 7.28 0.98 17.35
CA THR A 253 6.12 1.18 18.23
C THR A 253 5.69 2.65 18.20
N ALA A 254 4.52 2.97 18.77
CA ALA A 254 4.09 4.35 18.97
C ALA A 254 5.04 5.16 19.89
N ASN A 255 5.93 4.50 20.64
CA ASN A 255 6.97 5.16 21.41
C ASN A 255 8.20 5.40 20.53
N PRO A 256 8.60 6.63 20.24
CA PRO A 256 9.75 6.94 19.41
C PRO A 256 11.03 6.22 19.89
N GLY A 257 11.78 5.66 18.92
CA GLY A 257 13.02 4.93 19.19
C GLY A 257 12.86 3.50 19.70
N LYS A 258 11.63 3.02 19.94
CA LYS A 258 11.35 1.62 20.26
C LYS A 258 10.89 0.87 19.03
N ILE A 259 11.76 0.02 18.48
CA ILE A 259 11.45 -0.87 17.37
C ILE A 259 10.95 -2.22 17.88
N TYR A 260 10.15 -2.91 17.08
CA TYR A 260 9.85 -4.32 17.28
C TYR A 260 11.08 -5.17 16.93
N GLN A 261 11.14 -6.37 17.51
CA GLN A 261 12.20 -7.31 17.12
C GLN A 261 12.04 -7.69 15.64
N ILE A 262 13.13 -7.67 14.87
CA ILE A 262 13.15 -8.06 13.47
C ILE A 262 12.58 -9.48 13.30
N GLY A 263 11.73 -9.65 12.29
CA GLY A 263 11.07 -10.93 12.02
C GLY A 263 9.94 -11.28 12.98
N SER A 264 9.51 -10.36 13.86
CA SER A 264 8.33 -10.59 14.69
C SER A 264 7.09 -10.73 13.84
N ILE A 265 6.32 -11.80 14.07
CA ILE A 265 5.02 -12.05 13.42
C ILE A 265 3.84 -11.50 14.21
N ALA A 266 4.07 -10.97 15.40
CA ALA A 266 3.06 -10.30 16.21
C ALA A 266 3.66 -9.10 16.93
N PHE A 267 2.92 -8.00 16.95
CA PHE A 267 3.25 -6.81 17.73
C PHE A 267 2.23 -6.65 18.84
N SER A 268 2.66 -6.16 19.99
CA SER A 268 1.71 -5.70 21.01
C SER A 268 0.92 -4.53 20.40
N SER A 269 -0.41 -4.56 20.54
CA SER A 269 -1.31 -3.55 19.98
C SER A 269 -0.75 -2.14 20.21
N VAL A 270 -0.38 -1.48 19.11
CA VAL A 270 0.00 -0.08 19.14
C VAL A 270 -1.32 0.69 19.18
N THR A 271 -1.69 1.14 20.37
CA THR A 271 -2.63 2.26 20.43
C THR A 271 -1.87 3.47 19.94
N SER A 272 -2.18 3.91 18.71
CA SER A 272 -1.79 5.24 18.28
C SER A 272 -2.38 6.24 19.26
N THR A 273 -1.54 6.91 20.01
CA THR A 273 -1.91 8.13 20.71
C THR A 273 -1.66 9.32 19.82
#